data_bf351de370a43cad83977e880ffb7eb6
#
_entry.id   bf351de370a43cad83977e880ffb7eb6
#
_cell.length_a   1.000
_cell.length_b   1.000
_cell.length_c   1.000
_cell.angle_alpha   90.00
_cell.angle_beta   90.00
_cell.angle_gamma   90.00
#
_symmetry.space_group_name_H-M   'P 1'
#
loop_
_entity.id
_entity.type
_entity.pdbx_description
1 polymer ?
#
loop_
_entity_poly.entity_id
_entity_poly.type
_entity_poly.pdbx_seq_one_letter_code
_entity_poly.pdbx_strand_id
1 'polypeptide(L)'
;EDWENIMNINLKSNFIVTQEVVENMIANKNGLIINISSIWGVTGAAMEVAYSTSKSGIIGLTKSLAKELGPSNIRVNAIAPGIIDTSMNNKFSEEEINDIKEEIPLERVGKPEEITKCIEWLLEDNYTTGQVISINGGWNIW
;
A
#
# COMPACT_ATOMS: atom_id res chain seq x y z
N GLU A 1 11.46 9.47 15.38
CA GLU A 1 10.64 8.25 15.34
C GLU A 1 11.51 7.02 15.57
N ASP A 2 11.01 6.09 16.36
CA ASP A 2 11.71 4.84 16.66
C ASP A 2 11.68 3.92 15.41
N TRP A 3 12.83 3.74 14.78
CA TRP A 3 13.01 2.88 13.61
C TRP A 3 12.44 1.48 13.80
N GLU A 4 12.79 0.83 14.92
CA GLU A 4 12.35 -0.56 15.17
C GLU A 4 10.84 -0.66 15.31
N ASN A 5 10.21 0.29 15.96
CA ASN A 5 8.77 0.31 16.13
C ASN A 5 8.04 0.45 14.80
N ILE A 6 8.49 1.39 13.94
CA ILE A 6 7.91 1.56 12.60
C ILE A 6 8.08 0.30 11.75
N MET A 7 9.28 -0.27 11.73
CA MET A 7 9.54 -1.48 10.95
C MET A 7 8.74 -2.68 11.47
N ASN A 8 8.60 -2.83 12.77
CA ASN A 8 7.82 -3.89 13.38
C ASN A 8 6.32 -3.75 13.08
N ILE A 9 5.76 -2.54 13.21
CA ILE A 9 4.34 -2.30 12.98
C ILE A 9 4.01 -2.32 11.49
N ASN A 10 4.77 -1.62 10.66
CA ASN A 10 4.39 -1.44 9.26
C ASN A 10 4.80 -2.59 8.34
N LEU A 11 5.94 -3.25 8.59
CA LEU A 11 6.48 -4.27 7.69
C LEU A 11 6.45 -5.67 8.29
N LYS A 12 7.04 -5.86 9.47
CA LYS A 12 7.12 -7.19 10.08
C LYS A 12 5.75 -7.78 10.38
N SER A 13 4.80 -6.97 10.81
CA SER A 13 3.42 -7.42 11.05
C SER A 13 2.77 -8.01 9.80
N ASN A 14 2.95 -7.38 8.64
CA ASN A 14 2.42 -7.89 7.36
C ASN A 14 3.01 -9.27 7.02
N PHE A 15 4.30 -9.46 7.26
CA PHE A 15 4.95 -10.75 7.05
C PHE A 15 4.38 -11.82 7.99
N ILE A 16 4.28 -11.53 9.28
CA ILE A 16 3.76 -12.47 10.29
C ILE A 16 2.29 -12.85 9.97
N VAL A 17 1.43 -11.87 9.70
CA VAL A 17 0.02 -12.14 9.36
C VAL A 17 -0.07 -13.00 8.09
N THR A 18 0.78 -12.72 7.09
CA THR A 18 0.81 -13.54 5.88
C THR A 18 1.20 -14.99 6.20
N GLN A 19 2.20 -15.23 7.04
CA GLN A 19 2.58 -16.60 7.45
C GLN A 19 1.43 -17.36 8.09
N GLU A 20 0.63 -16.71 8.93
CA GLU A 20 -0.50 -17.34 9.63
C GLU A 20 -1.65 -17.75 8.69
N VAL A 21 -1.86 -17.01 7.59
CA VAL A 21 -3.01 -17.26 6.71
C VAL A 21 -2.65 -18.07 5.46
N VAL A 22 -1.39 -18.05 5.04
CA VAL A 22 -0.97 -18.58 3.74
C VAL A 22 -1.13 -20.09 3.62
N GLU A 23 -0.91 -20.85 4.68
CA GLU A 23 -1.06 -22.32 4.65
C GLU A 23 -2.49 -22.74 4.27
N ASN A 24 -3.49 -22.06 4.83
CA ASN A 24 -4.89 -22.31 4.49
C ASN A 24 -5.20 -21.93 3.02
N MET A 25 -4.67 -20.81 2.55
CA MET A 25 -4.82 -20.37 1.15
C MET A 25 -4.16 -21.37 0.19
N ILE A 26 -2.98 -21.90 0.50
CA ILE A 26 -2.28 -22.91 -0.32
C ILE A 26 -3.09 -24.21 -0.36
N ALA A 27 -3.59 -24.68 0.77
CA ALA A 27 -4.39 -25.90 0.86
C ALA A 27 -5.67 -25.81 0.01
N ASN A 28 -6.30 -24.63 -0.03
CA ASN A 28 -7.51 -24.37 -0.81
C ASN A 28 -7.24 -23.94 -2.26
N LYS A 29 -5.99 -23.70 -2.64
CA LYS A 29 -5.58 -23.14 -3.94
C LYS A 29 -6.38 -21.89 -4.32
N ASN A 30 -6.60 -21.03 -3.35
CA ASN A 30 -7.35 -19.79 -3.53
C ASN A 30 -6.97 -18.77 -2.45
N GLY A 31 -6.66 -17.56 -2.86
CA GLY A 31 -6.36 -16.48 -1.93
C GLY A 31 -6.11 -15.15 -2.62
N LEU A 32 -6.35 -14.09 -1.86
CA LEU A 32 -5.99 -12.73 -2.22
C LEU A 32 -5.40 -12.02 -1.01
N ILE A 33 -4.22 -11.46 -1.18
CA ILE A 33 -3.56 -10.60 -0.20
C ILE A 33 -3.43 -9.21 -0.82
N ILE A 34 -3.94 -8.21 -0.13
CA ILE A 34 -3.82 -6.80 -0.52
C ILE A 34 -3.06 -6.06 0.59
N ASN A 35 -1.85 -5.68 0.30
CA ASN A 35 -1.00 -4.91 1.20
C ASN A 35 -1.18 -3.41 0.98
N ILE A 36 -1.23 -2.62 2.04
CA ILE A 36 -1.31 -1.16 1.94
C ILE A 36 0.08 -0.57 2.12
N SER A 37 0.66 -0.12 1.01
CA SER A 37 1.91 0.64 0.97
C SER A 37 1.62 2.15 1.09
N SER A 38 2.33 2.96 0.36
CA SER A 38 2.18 4.42 0.27
C SER A 38 2.88 4.91 -1.00
N ILE A 39 2.48 6.07 -1.50
CA ILE A 39 3.25 6.83 -2.49
C ILE A 39 4.71 6.99 -2.00
N TRP A 40 4.94 7.24 -0.72
CA TRP A 40 6.29 7.36 -0.14
C TRP A 40 7.05 6.04 -0.06
N GLY A 41 6.38 4.91 -0.17
CA GLY A 41 7.03 3.61 -0.38
C GLY A 41 7.58 3.45 -1.80
N VAL A 42 7.09 4.25 -2.74
CA VAL A 42 7.52 4.26 -4.14
C VAL A 42 8.58 5.34 -4.38
N THR A 43 8.34 6.57 -3.91
CA THR A 43 9.18 7.75 -4.19
C THR A 43 10.19 8.05 -3.09
N GLY A 44 9.95 7.59 -1.86
CA GLY A 44 10.57 8.14 -0.67
C GLY A 44 9.97 9.50 -0.30
N ALA A 45 10.29 9.99 0.90
CA ALA A 45 9.96 11.34 1.33
C ALA A 45 11.02 11.85 2.32
N ALA A 46 11.35 13.14 2.20
CA ALA A 46 12.21 13.81 3.18
C ALA A 46 11.55 13.79 4.56
N MET A 47 12.35 13.64 5.62
CA MET A 47 11.89 13.55 7.02
C MET A 47 11.06 12.31 7.37
N GLU A 48 10.82 11.39 6.43
CA GLU A 48 10.01 10.17 6.59
C GLU A 48 10.81 8.90 6.22
N VAL A 49 12.11 8.87 6.54
CA VAL A 49 13.02 7.78 6.12
C VAL A 49 12.55 6.40 6.60
N ALA A 50 12.23 6.26 7.89
CA ALA A 50 11.79 4.98 8.45
C ALA A 50 10.43 4.55 7.87
N TYR A 51 9.48 5.47 7.78
CA TYR A 51 8.16 5.20 7.18
C TYR A 51 8.29 4.79 5.72
N SER A 52 8.99 5.58 4.91
CA SER A 52 9.21 5.31 3.48
C SER A 52 9.90 3.96 3.28
N THR A 53 10.92 3.65 4.09
CA THR A 53 11.61 2.35 4.04
C THR A 53 10.66 1.20 4.36
N SER A 54 9.84 1.32 5.40
CA SER A 54 8.87 0.30 5.77
C SER A 54 7.84 0.06 4.65
N LYS A 55 7.36 1.12 4.02
CA LYS A 55 6.39 1.05 2.92
C LYS A 55 7.01 0.54 1.60
N SER A 56 8.28 0.83 1.35
CA SER A 56 9.05 0.21 0.25
C SER A 56 9.25 -1.29 0.50
N GLY A 57 9.51 -1.68 1.76
CA GLY A 57 9.60 -3.08 2.15
C GLY A 57 8.32 -3.87 1.86
N ILE A 58 7.15 -3.26 2.07
CA ILE A 58 5.84 -3.86 1.70
C ILE A 58 5.75 -4.12 0.19
N ILE A 59 6.29 -3.24 -0.65
CA ILE A 59 6.33 -3.42 -2.11
C ILE A 59 7.20 -4.63 -2.46
N GLY A 60 8.38 -4.74 -1.85
CA GLY A 60 9.27 -5.89 -2.03
C GLY A 60 8.61 -7.20 -1.58
N LEU A 61 8.00 -7.20 -0.39
CA LEU A 61 7.26 -8.33 0.15
C LEU A 61 6.14 -8.76 -0.80
N THR A 62 5.33 -7.84 -1.29
CA THR A 62 4.24 -8.08 -2.23
C THR A 62 4.72 -8.78 -3.50
N LYS A 63 5.78 -8.26 -4.12
CA LYS A 63 6.34 -8.81 -5.37
C LYS A 63 6.91 -10.22 -5.17
N SER A 64 7.57 -10.46 -4.04
CA SER A 64 8.14 -11.77 -3.72
C SER A 64 7.04 -12.81 -3.46
N LEU A 65 6.07 -12.47 -2.62
CA LEU A 65 4.92 -13.33 -2.32
C LEU A 65 4.09 -13.64 -3.56
N ALA A 66 3.89 -12.68 -4.46
CA ALA A 66 3.15 -12.90 -5.70
C ALA A 66 3.81 -13.98 -6.58
N LYS A 67 5.15 -13.99 -6.65
CA LYS A 67 5.90 -15.01 -7.40
C LYS A 67 5.87 -16.37 -6.71
N GLU A 68 6.01 -16.38 -5.39
CA GLU A 68 6.05 -17.61 -4.59
C GLU A 68 4.68 -18.30 -4.52
N LEU A 69 3.62 -17.53 -4.33
CA LEU A 69 2.27 -18.03 -4.09
C LEU A 69 1.41 -18.18 -5.37
N GLY A 70 1.84 -17.57 -6.48
CA GLY A 70 1.13 -17.63 -7.75
C GLY A 70 0.85 -19.06 -8.23
N PRO A 71 1.79 -20.04 -8.14
CA PRO A 71 1.52 -21.44 -8.48
C PRO A 71 0.42 -22.10 -7.65
N SER A 72 0.11 -21.54 -6.47
CA SER A 72 -1.00 -21.97 -5.61
C SER A 72 -2.30 -21.19 -5.86
N ASN A 73 -2.38 -20.43 -6.96
CA ASN A 73 -3.53 -19.59 -7.29
C ASN A 73 -3.86 -18.54 -6.21
N ILE A 74 -2.81 -17.97 -5.58
CA ILE A 74 -2.94 -16.90 -4.60
C ILE A 74 -2.37 -15.62 -5.24
N ARG A 75 -3.18 -14.58 -5.28
CA ARG A 75 -2.79 -13.26 -5.80
C ARG A 75 -2.34 -12.35 -4.66
N VAL A 76 -1.30 -11.60 -4.88
CA VAL A 76 -0.74 -10.65 -3.89
C VAL A 76 -0.47 -9.33 -4.58
N ASN A 77 -1.14 -8.26 -4.16
CA ASN A 77 -0.96 -6.92 -4.71
C ASN A 77 -0.75 -5.90 -3.60
N ALA A 78 -0.20 -4.76 -3.93
CA ALA A 78 -0.10 -3.61 -3.03
C ALA A 78 -0.90 -2.43 -3.60
N ILE A 79 -1.56 -1.68 -2.73
CA ILE A 79 -2.09 -0.36 -3.05
C ILE A 79 -1.13 0.66 -2.44
N ALA A 80 -0.76 1.67 -3.23
CA ALA A 80 0.07 2.80 -2.82
C ALA A 80 -0.77 4.10 -2.87
N PRO A 81 -1.50 4.42 -1.79
CA PRO A 81 -2.27 5.65 -1.72
C PRO A 81 -1.36 6.89 -1.72
N GLY A 82 -1.84 7.97 -2.33
CA GLY A 82 -1.33 9.32 -2.07
C GLY A 82 -1.87 9.85 -0.74
N ILE A 83 -2.12 11.16 -0.66
CA ILE A 83 -2.76 11.76 0.51
C ILE A 83 -4.27 11.48 0.46
N ILE A 84 -4.79 10.83 1.51
CA ILE A 84 -6.20 10.44 1.64
C ILE A 84 -6.79 11.14 2.85
N ASP A 85 -7.97 11.70 2.72
CA ASP A 85 -8.69 12.41 3.78
C ASP A 85 -9.04 11.46 4.94
N THR A 86 -8.18 11.43 5.94
CA THR A 86 -8.28 10.60 7.14
C THR A 86 -7.71 11.36 8.34
N SER A 87 -7.95 10.84 9.54
CA SER A 87 -7.38 11.40 10.78
C SER A 87 -5.85 11.44 10.81
N MET A 88 -5.18 10.68 9.94
CA MET A 88 -3.72 10.72 9.79
C MET A 88 -3.22 12.08 9.31
N ASN A 89 -4.06 12.83 8.60
CA ASN A 89 -3.74 14.16 8.08
C ASN A 89 -3.96 15.29 9.10
N ASN A 90 -4.50 15.00 10.28
CA ASN A 90 -4.71 16.01 11.33
C ASN A 90 -3.40 16.65 11.83
N LYS A 91 -2.25 16.09 11.47
CA LYS A 91 -0.93 16.65 11.73
C LYS A 91 -0.57 17.83 10.82
N PHE A 92 -1.25 17.99 9.70
CA PHE A 92 -1.02 19.06 8.73
C PHE A 92 -1.98 20.22 8.97
N SER A 93 -1.49 21.45 8.80
CA SER A 93 -2.31 22.66 8.76
C SER A 93 -3.13 22.71 7.45
N GLU A 94 -4.14 23.59 7.43
CA GLU A 94 -4.92 23.82 6.19
C GLU A 94 -4.02 24.39 5.06
N GLU A 95 -3.03 25.20 5.38
CA GLU A 95 -2.07 25.74 4.43
C GLU A 95 -1.22 24.63 3.81
N GLU A 96 -0.62 23.75 4.62
CA GLU A 96 0.15 22.60 4.14
C GLU A 96 -0.70 21.64 3.27
N ILE A 97 -1.96 21.41 3.63
CA ILE A 97 -2.88 20.61 2.80
C ILE A 97 -3.16 21.28 1.47
N ASN A 98 -3.29 22.61 1.44
CA ASN A 98 -3.52 23.34 0.18
C ASN A 98 -2.27 23.32 -0.72
N ASP A 99 -1.08 23.49 -0.14
CA ASP A 99 0.18 23.34 -0.88
C ASP A 99 0.31 21.94 -1.51
N ILE A 100 -0.02 20.90 -0.75
CA ILE A 100 -0.01 19.53 -1.28
C ILE A 100 -1.03 19.37 -2.43
N LYS A 101 -2.23 19.96 -2.33
CA LYS A 101 -3.24 19.89 -3.40
C LYS A 101 -2.75 20.52 -4.70
N GLU A 102 -1.96 21.61 -4.62
CA GLU A 102 -1.40 22.27 -5.81
C GLU A 102 -0.40 21.36 -6.55
N GLU A 103 0.28 20.44 -5.83
CA GLU A 103 1.18 19.46 -6.44
C GLU A 103 0.43 18.26 -7.08
N ILE A 104 -0.83 18.04 -6.73
CA ILE A 104 -1.63 16.92 -7.21
C ILE A 104 -2.38 17.34 -8.49
N PRO A 105 -2.18 16.68 -9.65
CA PRO A 105 -2.89 17.03 -10.89
C PRO A 105 -4.41 17.07 -10.79
N LEU A 106 -5.04 16.29 -9.92
CA LEU A 106 -6.48 16.37 -9.66
C LEU A 106 -6.86 17.45 -8.63
N GLU A 107 -5.90 18.25 -8.13
CA GLU A 107 -6.07 19.41 -7.24
C GLU A 107 -6.90 19.13 -5.98
N ARG A 108 -6.86 17.90 -5.48
CA ARG A 108 -7.56 17.49 -4.26
C ARG A 108 -6.90 16.30 -3.58
N VAL A 109 -7.17 16.14 -2.30
CA VAL A 109 -6.89 14.89 -1.59
C VAL A 109 -7.86 13.79 -2.01
N GLY A 110 -7.41 12.53 -1.94
CA GLY A 110 -8.26 11.37 -2.18
C GLY A 110 -9.21 11.12 -1.01
N LYS A 111 -10.22 10.28 -1.24
CA LYS A 111 -11.16 9.83 -0.22
C LYS A 111 -10.96 8.34 0.08
N PRO A 112 -11.25 7.86 1.31
CA PRO A 112 -11.16 6.44 1.65
C PRO A 112 -11.92 5.52 0.68
N GLU A 113 -13.07 5.98 0.16
CA GLU A 113 -13.89 5.25 -0.80
C GLU A 113 -13.17 4.99 -2.12
N GLU A 114 -12.19 5.83 -2.49
CA GLU A 114 -11.40 5.64 -3.71
C GLU A 114 -10.41 4.47 -3.55
N ILE A 115 -9.93 4.25 -2.34
CA ILE A 115 -9.13 3.07 -2.01
C ILE A 115 -9.99 1.81 -1.97
N THR A 116 -11.18 1.90 -1.36
CA THR A 116 -12.15 0.79 -1.29
C THR A 116 -12.54 0.28 -2.68
N LYS A 117 -12.80 1.17 -3.64
CA LYS A 117 -13.08 0.78 -5.03
C LYS A 117 -11.95 -0.01 -5.69
N CYS A 118 -10.71 0.32 -5.38
CA CYS A 118 -9.57 -0.46 -5.87
C CYS A 118 -9.53 -1.85 -5.24
N ILE A 119 -9.86 -1.96 -3.95
CA ILE A 119 -9.97 -3.26 -3.26
C ILE A 119 -11.10 -4.10 -3.87
N GLU A 120 -12.28 -3.50 -4.10
CA GLU A 120 -13.43 -4.16 -4.74
C GLU A 120 -13.06 -4.69 -6.14
N TRP A 121 -12.40 -3.86 -6.94
CA TRP A 121 -11.90 -4.30 -8.24
C TRP A 121 -10.93 -5.49 -8.13
N LEU A 122 -9.98 -5.45 -7.21
CA LEU A 122 -9.04 -6.56 -6.99
C LEU A 122 -9.72 -7.85 -6.49
N LEU A 123 -10.85 -7.75 -5.79
CA LEU A 123 -11.64 -8.91 -5.37
C LEU A 123 -12.31 -9.61 -6.58
N GLU A 124 -12.75 -8.86 -7.57
CA GLU A 124 -13.42 -9.36 -8.77
C GLU A 124 -12.42 -9.81 -9.85
N ASP A 125 -11.25 -9.18 -9.93
CA ASP A 125 -10.19 -9.52 -10.89
C ASP A 125 -9.54 -10.86 -10.54
N ASN A 126 -9.13 -11.62 -11.54
CA ASN A 126 -8.52 -12.94 -11.35
C ASN A 126 -7.13 -13.08 -11.99
N TYR A 127 -6.58 -12.01 -12.57
CA TYR A 127 -5.32 -12.08 -13.29
C TYR A 127 -4.23 -11.11 -12.79
N THR A 128 -4.60 -10.13 -11.97
CA THR A 128 -3.67 -9.15 -11.42
C THR A 128 -2.97 -9.69 -10.17
N THR A 129 -1.66 -9.82 -10.23
CA THR A 129 -0.81 -10.20 -9.09
C THR A 129 0.57 -9.54 -9.19
N GLY A 130 1.22 -9.28 -8.07
CA GLY A 130 2.54 -8.66 -7.99
C GLY A 130 2.56 -7.17 -8.32
N GLN A 131 1.40 -6.53 -8.46
CA GLN A 131 1.31 -5.14 -8.86
C GLN A 131 1.30 -4.19 -7.67
N VAL A 132 1.79 -2.98 -7.93
CA VAL A 132 1.68 -1.82 -7.02
C VAL A 132 0.76 -0.82 -7.69
N ILE A 133 -0.44 -0.67 -7.15
CA ILE A 133 -1.50 0.15 -7.75
C ILE A 133 -1.55 1.48 -7.01
N SER A 134 -1.23 2.55 -7.73
CA SER A 134 -1.24 3.90 -7.16
C SER A 134 -2.58 4.57 -7.30
N ILE A 135 -3.09 5.05 -6.17
CA ILE A 135 -4.30 5.86 -6.07
C ILE A 135 -3.91 7.19 -5.44
N ASN A 136 -3.42 8.12 -6.27
CA ASN A 136 -2.74 9.32 -5.80
C ASN A 136 -3.11 10.62 -6.55
N GLY A 137 -4.13 10.61 -7.39
CA GLY A 137 -4.56 11.79 -8.13
C GLY A 137 -3.55 12.30 -9.18
N GLY A 138 -2.57 11.47 -9.55
CA GLY A 138 -1.48 11.85 -10.46
C GLY A 138 -0.28 12.50 -9.76
N TRP A 139 -0.26 12.58 -8.41
CA TRP A 139 0.83 13.19 -7.65
C TRP A 139 2.20 12.54 -7.96
N ASN A 140 2.20 11.24 -8.26
CA ASN A 140 3.36 10.58 -8.80
C ASN A 140 2.95 9.62 -9.92
N ILE A 141 3.72 9.65 -11.03
CA ILE A 141 3.52 8.84 -12.23
C ILE A 141 4.86 8.14 -12.52
N TRP A 142 4.88 6.81 -12.60
CA TRP A 142 6.04 6.00 -12.94
C TRP A 142 5.71 4.92 -13.97
#